data_c08f1e594f58c66bb74096286b92715a
#
_entry.id   c08f1e594f58c66bb74096286b92715a
#
_cell.length_a   1.000
_cell.length_b   1.000
_cell.length_c   1.000
_cell.angle_alpha   90.00
_cell.angle_beta   90.00
_cell.angle_gamma   90.00
#
_symmetry.space_group_name_H-M   'P 1'
#
loop_
_entity.id
_entity.type
_entity.pdbx_description
1 polymer ?
#
loop_
_entity_poly.entity_id
_entity_poly.type
_entity_poly.pdbx_seq_one_letter_code
_entity_poly.pdbx_strand_id
1 'polypeptide(L)'
;MTRKVILTFFLSLSLLFIHNEASAATVKSYSNPVAVQLADAASSSIKLQGIYEFTNKGNNEKTFLLPNITMNASRSGQNVVVNIGTSFTSSAGFEVKEVDNIAKYAKFTNATSVKASAASDSETRATLSKAEIAEYIESLVNDKGETWYNVLLANGQKGWVPAKTTLIENNSISTPIVTIGKKTYRGGISLLPKTSGKVTVLNNLDLEDYLKGVIPNEMPASWHKEALKAQAIVARSYAANSMSLKNTTASQVYGGYSTEDKRTTEAVEETAGIVVKHNGKPIQTFFYSTSGGKTANVGDVWNSNQANFPYLISVDDPYENSPHSNWENSFTSSTILKSFGFNPGNTVLYDIKPKATGANGEVTSITIETSAGPKTITGNESVIRKLFPIEGFYGFLKSNWFTVEANKSYTVQTNNGQNSQFAVSGQAVMQGNGTQSTISDNQVAIQTANSIVTKDTDPTSITLTGKGWGHRIGMSQYGAKGLAENGWKAINIVKHYFANTEVSK
;
A
#
# COMPACT_ATOMS: atom_id res chain seq x y z
N MET A 1 -64.32 74.62 -14.54
CA MET A 1 -64.57 73.18 -14.79
C MET A 1 -63.23 72.43 -14.78
N THR A 2 -62.86 71.87 -13.64
CA THR A 2 -61.59 71.17 -13.49
C THR A 2 -61.87 69.68 -13.35
N ARG A 3 -61.45 68.90 -14.37
CA ARG A 3 -61.51 67.40 -14.35
C ARG A 3 -60.39 66.85 -13.51
N LYS A 4 -60.72 66.18 -12.43
CA LYS A 4 -59.78 65.32 -11.62
C LYS A 4 -59.61 63.98 -12.37
N VAL A 5 -58.39 63.68 -12.73
CA VAL A 5 -57.99 62.36 -13.20
C VAL A 5 -57.55 61.54 -11.96
N ILE A 6 -58.25 60.47 -11.67
CA ILE A 6 -57.88 59.46 -10.65
C ILE A 6 -56.99 58.45 -11.33
N LEU A 7 -55.69 58.41 -10.93
CA LEU A 7 -54.73 57.43 -11.35
C LEU A 7 -54.72 56.24 -10.38
N THR A 8 -55.30 55.14 -10.78
CA THR A 8 -55.28 53.87 -9.99
C THR A 8 -53.97 53.14 -10.19
N PHE A 9 -53.14 53.09 -9.18
CA PHE A 9 -51.90 52.27 -9.19
C PHE A 9 -52.27 50.83 -8.88
N PHE A 10 -52.15 49.93 -9.88
CA PHE A 10 -52.09 48.47 -9.64
C PHE A 10 -50.71 48.08 -9.19
N LEU A 11 -50.57 47.77 -7.88
CA LEU A 11 -49.32 47.17 -7.32
C LEU A 11 -49.38 45.67 -7.62
N SER A 12 -48.74 45.24 -8.71
CA SER A 12 -48.51 43.82 -8.97
C SER A 12 -47.40 43.31 -8.03
N LEU A 13 -47.84 42.62 -6.97
CA LEU A 13 -46.92 41.87 -6.06
C LEU A 13 -46.44 40.61 -6.80
N SER A 14 -45.31 40.72 -7.52
CA SER A 14 -44.61 39.55 -8.06
C SER A 14 -43.93 38.82 -6.87
N LEU A 15 -44.57 37.75 -6.37
CA LEU A 15 -43.89 36.78 -5.52
C LEU A 15 -42.75 36.17 -6.33
N LEU A 16 -41.53 36.60 -6.06
CA LEU A 16 -40.33 35.86 -6.45
C LEU A 16 -40.33 34.56 -5.62
N PHE A 17 -40.82 33.48 -6.19
CA PHE A 17 -40.47 32.16 -5.72
C PHE A 17 -38.98 31.97 -6.02
N ILE A 18 -38.13 32.13 -5.01
CA ILE A 18 -36.77 31.63 -5.06
C ILE A 18 -36.88 30.10 -5.09
N HIS A 19 -36.92 29.55 -6.29
CA HIS A 19 -36.69 28.13 -6.49
C HIS A 19 -35.21 27.93 -6.12
N ASN A 20 -34.96 27.48 -4.89
CA ASN A 20 -33.71 26.76 -4.60
C ASN A 20 -33.79 25.48 -5.45
N GLU A 21 -33.18 25.50 -6.64
CA GLU A 21 -32.93 24.27 -7.37
C GLU A 21 -32.06 23.44 -6.43
N ALA A 22 -32.66 22.40 -5.85
CA ALA A 22 -31.86 21.38 -5.14
C ALA A 22 -30.83 20.87 -6.15
N SER A 23 -29.56 21.01 -5.81
CA SER A 23 -28.47 20.50 -6.65
C SER A 23 -28.73 19.01 -6.88
N ALA A 24 -28.87 18.59 -8.13
CA ALA A 24 -29.12 17.20 -8.48
C ALA A 24 -28.00 16.30 -7.99
N ALA A 25 -28.34 15.04 -7.69
CA ALA A 25 -27.36 13.99 -7.32
C ALA A 25 -26.17 14.01 -8.28
N THR A 26 -24.98 14.12 -7.73
CA THR A 26 -23.73 14.12 -8.49
C THR A 26 -22.86 12.96 -8.07
N VAL A 27 -22.44 12.15 -9.03
CA VAL A 27 -21.41 11.12 -8.78
C VAL A 27 -20.10 11.84 -8.52
N LYS A 28 -19.46 11.51 -7.40
CA LYS A 28 -18.21 12.15 -6.98
C LYS A 28 -17.10 11.91 -8.01
N SER A 29 -16.49 13.00 -8.44
CA SER A 29 -15.31 12.98 -9.32
C SER A 29 -14.05 13.21 -8.50
N TYR A 30 -13.03 12.41 -8.73
CA TYR A 30 -11.73 12.56 -8.07
C TYR A 30 -10.79 13.36 -8.97
N SER A 31 -10.10 14.36 -8.39
CA SER A 31 -9.14 15.21 -9.11
C SER A 31 -7.91 14.41 -9.52
N ASN A 32 -7.44 13.53 -8.65
CA ASN A 32 -6.30 12.65 -8.87
C ASN A 32 -6.69 11.21 -8.48
N PRO A 33 -7.40 10.49 -9.37
CA PRO A 33 -7.91 9.16 -9.05
C PRO A 33 -6.79 8.13 -8.91
N VAL A 34 -6.86 7.32 -7.87
CA VAL A 34 -6.03 6.12 -7.69
C VAL A 34 -6.90 4.90 -7.50
N ALA A 35 -6.38 3.75 -7.93
CA ALA A 35 -7.00 2.44 -7.74
C ALA A 35 -6.06 1.53 -6.95
N VAL A 36 -6.53 1.08 -5.78
CA VAL A 36 -5.76 0.24 -4.86
C VAL A 36 -6.34 -1.16 -4.84
N GLN A 37 -5.56 -2.16 -5.20
CA GLN A 37 -5.99 -3.55 -5.11
C GLN A 37 -6.04 -3.98 -3.64
N LEU A 38 -7.25 -4.26 -3.16
CA LEU A 38 -7.49 -4.73 -1.79
C LEU A 38 -7.45 -6.25 -1.67
N ALA A 39 -8.01 -6.96 -2.65
CA ALA A 39 -8.08 -8.42 -2.64
C ALA A 39 -8.29 -9.01 -4.03
N ASP A 40 -7.89 -10.29 -4.17
CA ASP A 40 -8.37 -11.22 -5.18
C ASP A 40 -9.01 -12.40 -4.46
N ALA A 41 -10.33 -12.49 -4.45
CA ALA A 41 -11.07 -13.46 -3.66
C ALA A 41 -12.13 -14.19 -4.49
N ALA A 42 -12.49 -15.43 -4.12
CA ALA A 42 -13.60 -16.16 -4.73
C ALA A 42 -14.93 -15.46 -4.45
N SER A 43 -15.05 -14.85 -3.26
CA SER A 43 -16.18 -14.02 -2.85
C SER A 43 -15.74 -12.91 -1.92
N SER A 44 -16.51 -11.81 -1.86
CA SER A 44 -16.29 -10.67 -0.97
C SER A 44 -17.62 -10.13 -0.49
N SER A 45 -17.73 -9.87 0.82
CA SER A 45 -18.86 -9.17 1.42
C SER A 45 -18.46 -7.73 1.67
N ILE A 46 -19.23 -6.78 1.14
CA ILE A 46 -18.94 -5.36 1.11
C ILE A 46 -20.16 -4.61 1.66
N LYS A 47 -19.97 -3.87 2.77
CA LYS A 47 -21.01 -3.02 3.33
C LYS A 47 -20.77 -1.58 2.90
N LEU A 48 -21.80 -0.95 2.38
CA LEU A 48 -21.80 0.45 1.92
C LEU A 48 -22.52 1.32 2.95
N GLN A 49 -21.79 2.23 3.60
CA GLN A 49 -22.32 3.20 4.54
C GLN A 49 -22.35 4.57 3.86
N GLY A 50 -23.41 4.85 3.14
CA GLY A 50 -23.60 6.03 2.32
C GLY A 50 -24.45 5.72 1.11
N ILE A 51 -24.72 6.73 0.30
CA ILE A 51 -25.39 6.56 -0.99
C ILE A 51 -24.32 6.39 -2.06
N TYR A 52 -24.49 5.36 -2.86
CA TYR A 52 -23.57 5.01 -3.94
C TYR A 52 -24.34 4.77 -5.25
N GLU A 53 -23.77 5.18 -6.37
CA GLU A 53 -24.18 4.73 -7.70
C GLU A 53 -23.53 3.37 -7.95
N PHE A 54 -24.33 2.37 -8.27
CA PHE A 54 -23.93 1.04 -8.71
C PHE A 54 -24.11 0.94 -10.21
N THR A 55 -23.02 0.69 -10.92
CA THR A 55 -23.00 0.60 -12.37
C THR A 55 -22.58 -0.80 -12.82
N ASN A 56 -23.39 -1.44 -13.65
CA ASN A 56 -23.01 -2.64 -14.40
C ASN A 56 -22.17 -2.23 -15.62
N LYS A 57 -20.87 -2.55 -15.61
CA LYS A 57 -19.95 -2.18 -16.67
C LYS A 57 -20.18 -2.90 -18.01
N GLY A 58 -21.01 -3.96 -18.01
CA GLY A 58 -21.33 -4.72 -19.22
C GLY A 58 -22.39 -4.06 -20.10
N ASN A 59 -23.35 -3.37 -19.48
CA ASN A 59 -24.49 -2.75 -20.19
C ASN A 59 -24.74 -1.28 -19.81
N ASN A 60 -23.89 -0.72 -18.92
CA ASN A 60 -24.01 0.65 -18.39
C ASN A 60 -25.32 0.95 -17.62
N GLU A 61 -26.02 -0.08 -17.17
CA GLU A 61 -27.16 0.12 -16.26
C GLU A 61 -26.69 0.67 -14.91
N LYS A 62 -27.44 1.66 -14.41
CA LYS A 62 -27.10 2.39 -13.19
C LYS A 62 -28.28 2.43 -12.23
N THR A 63 -27.98 2.29 -10.94
CA THR A 63 -28.93 2.50 -9.87
C THR A 63 -28.26 3.11 -8.64
N PHE A 64 -29.02 3.86 -7.81
CA PHE A 64 -28.56 4.28 -6.50
C PHE A 64 -28.89 3.20 -5.47
N LEU A 65 -27.94 2.91 -4.60
CA LEU A 65 -28.09 1.89 -3.56
C LEU A 65 -28.53 2.49 -2.23
N LEU A 66 -29.38 1.76 -1.53
CA LEU A 66 -29.82 2.09 -0.18
C LEU A 66 -28.62 2.20 0.77
N PRO A 67 -28.52 3.25 1.63
CA PRO A 67 -27.51 3.36 2.64
C PRO A 67 -27.48 2.14 3.61
N ASN A 68 -26.31 1.79 4.07
CA ASN A 68 -26.06 0.63 4.96
C ASN A 68 -26.36 -0.75 4.36
N ILE A 69 -26.43 -0.85 3.04
CA ILE A 69 -26.62 -2.13 2.35
C ILE A 69 -25.33 -2.96 2.36
N THR A 70 -25.51 -4.28 2.40
CA THR A 70 -24.42 -5.24 2.19
C THR A 70 -24.58 -5.90 0.83
N MET A 71 -23.57 -5.82 -0.01
CA MET A 71 -23.48 -6.53 -1.27
C MET A 71 -22.49 -7.68 -1.17
N ASN A 72 -22.85 -8.83 -1.74
CA ASN A 72 -22.00 -10.00 -1.82
C ASN A 72 -21.57 -10.23 -3.26
N ALA A 73 -20.28 -10.10 -3.53
CA ALA A 73 -19.70 -10.31 -4.85
C ALA A 73 -19.05 -11.69 -4.94
N SER A 74 -19.23 -12.40 -6.04
CA SER A 74 -18.64 -13.70 -6.31
C SER A 74 -18.38 -13.92 -7.79
N ARG A 75 -17.65 -14.99 -8.14
CA ARG A 75 -17.46 -15.44 -9.53
C ARG A 75 -18.43 -16.54 -9.89
N SER A 76 -19.01 -16.45 -11.11
CA SER A 76 -19.77 -17.52 -11.74
C SER A 76 -19.37 -17.61 -13.23
N GLY A 77 -18.62 -18.63 -13.58
CA GLY A 77 -18.03 -18.74 -14.92
C GLY A 77 -17.17 -17.52 -15.26
N GLN A 78 -17.48 -16.85 -16.35
CA GLN A 78 -16.78 -15.63 -16.81
C GLN A 78 -17.30 -14.35 -16.13
N ASN A 79 -18.40 -14.43 -15.37
CA ASN A 79 -19.08 -13.26 -14.85
C ASN A 79 -18.76 -13.00 -13.37
N VAL A 80 -18.75 -11.73 -12.98
CA VAL A 80 -18.94 -11.29 -11.60
C VAL A 80 -20.43 -11.27 -11.32
N VAL A 81 -20.83 -11.86 -10.21
CA VAL A 81 -22.22 -11.83 -9.70
C VAL A 81 -22.23 -11.03 -8.39
N VAL A 82 -23.09 -10.03 -8.31
CA VAL A 82 -23.33 -9.23 -7.11
C VAL A 82 -24.74 -9.45 -6.63
N ASN A 83 -24.92 -9.81 -5.36
CA ASN A 83 -26.21 -9.98 -4.70
C ASN A 83 -26.41 -8.88 -3.64
N ILE A 84 -27.52 -8.16 -3.76
CA ILE A 84 -27.99 -7.13 -2.82
C ILE A 84 -29.47 -7.37 -2.44
N GLY A 85 -29.92 -8.61 -2.40
CA GLY A 85 -31.32 -9.02 -2.35
C GLY A 85 -31.88 -9.36 -3.73
N THR A 86 -31.35 -8.76 -4.77
CA THR A 86 -31.48 -9.10 -6.19
C THR A 86 -30.09 -9.40 -6.75
N SER A 87 -29.98 -10.32 -7.71
CA SER A 87 -28.71 -10.70 -8.31
C SER A 87 -28.48 -9.95 -9.61
N PHE A 88 -27.27 -9.36 -9.74
CA PHE A 88 -26.76 -8.71 -10.94
C PHE A 88 -25.57 -9.48 -11.47
N THR A 89 -25.47 -9.59 -12.78
CA THR A 89 -24.41 -10.37 -13.45
C THR A 89 -23.73 -9.53 -14.53
N SER A 90 -22.40 -9.55 -14.58
CA SER A 90 -21.61 -8.80 -15.56
C SER A 90 -20.31 -9.51 -15.92
N SER A 91 -20.02 -9.64 -17.21
CA SER A 91 -18.71 -10.11 -17.69
C SER A 91 -17.63 -9.04 -17.63
N ALA A 92 -18.00 -7.76 -17.58
CA ALA A 92 -17.10 -6.62 -17.44
C ALA A 92 -16.92 -6.17 -15.98
N GLY A 93 -17.72 -6.74 -15.04
CA GLY A 93 -17.72 -6.39 -13.63
C GLY A 93 -18.63 -5.20 -13.30
N PHE A 94 -18.41 -4.64 -12.10
CA PHE A 94 -19.24 -3.57 -11.55
C PHE A 94 -18.37 -2.42 -11.02
N GLU A 95 -18.96 -1.23 -10.99
CA GLU A 95 -18.39 -0.06 -10.37
C GLU A 95 -19.37 0.53 -9.35
N VAL A 96 -18.87 0.95 -8.19
CA VAL A 96 -19.60 1.56 -7.09
C VAL A 96 -18.94 2.89 -6.78
N LYS A 97 -19.64 4.00 -6.99
CA LYS A 97 -19.12 5.36 -6.79
C LYS A 97 -19.92 6.10 -5.73
N GLU A 98 -19.22 6.90 -4.92
CA GLU A 98 -19.86 7.83 -3.98
C GLU A 98 -20.77 8.81 -4.73
N VAL A 99 -21.91 9.15 -4.11
CA VAL A 99 -22.85 10.15 -4.63
C VAL A 99 -22.95 11.30 -3.64
N ASP A 100 -22.72 12.51 -4.12
CA ASP A 100 -22.87 13.74 -3.38
C ASP A 100 -24.24 14.37 -3.63
N ASN A 101 -24.66 15.29 -2.74
CA ASN A 101 -25.81 16.19 -2.88
C ASN A 101 -27.21 15.54 -2.83
N ILE A 102 -27.36 14.24 -2.53
CA ILE A 102 -28.69 13.69 -2.22
C ILE A 102 -29.07 14.06 -0.79
N ALA A 103 -29.92 15.06 -0.62
CA ALA A 103 -30.42 15.48 0.70
C ALA A 103 -31.56 14.58 1.20
N LYS A 104 -32.46 14.18 0.27
CA LYS A 104 -33.60 13.28 0.53
C LYS A 104 -33.72 12.22 -0.54
N TYR A 105 -34.12 11.02 -0.16
CA TYR A 105 -34.30 9.92 -1.09
C TYR A 105 -35.58 9.15 -0.82
N ALA A 106 -36.14 8.58 -1.90
CA ALA A 106 -37.22 7.65 -1.88
C ALA A 106 -36.72 6.23 -1.65
N LYS A 107 -37.16 5.60 -0.57
CA LYS A 107 -36.90 4.22 -0.17
C LYS A 107 -38.14 3.38 -0.41
N PHE A 108 -37.99 2.21 -1.00
CA PHE A 108 -39.09 1.36 -1.40
C PHE A 108 -39.36 0.22 -0.41
N THR A 109 -40.63 0.03 -0.01
CA THR A 109 -41.04 -1.07 0.87
C THR A 109 -41.17 -2.39 0.13
N ASN A 110 -41.43 -2.31 -1.19
CA ASN A 110 -41.57 -3.43 -2.15
C ASN A 110 -40.95 -3.02 -3.49
N ALA A 111 -40.84 -3.97 -4.42
CA ALA A 111 -40.49 -3.64 -5.79
C ALA A 111 -41.55 -2.64 -6.33
N THR A 112 -41.12 -1.44 -6.76
CA THR A 112 -41.96 -0.33 -7.08
C THR A 112 -41.67 0.16 -8.51
N SER A 113 -42.71 0.27 -9.33
CA SER A 113 -42.60 0.81 -10.68
C SER A 113 -42.50 2.32 -10.64
N VAL A 114 -41.50 2.87 -11.31
CA VAL A 114 -41.37 4.29 -11.60
C VAL A 114 -42.15 4.62 -12.88
N LYS A 115 -43.14 5.46 -12.78
CA LYS A 115 -44.06 5.81 -13.84
C LYS A 115 -43.68 7.11 -14.56
N ALA A 116 -44.08 7.26 -15.80
CA ALA A 116 -43.87 8.49 -16.60
C ALA A 116 -44.67 9.68 -16.06
N SER A 117 -45.82 9.44 -15.46
CA SER A 117 -46.67 10.44 -14.78
C SER A 117 -47.23 9.88 -13.47
N ALA A 118 -47.85 10.74 -12.63
CA ALA A 118 -48.45 10.41 -11.36
C ALA A 118 -49.78 9.61 -11.49
N ALA A 119 -49.73 8.51 -12.26
CA ALA A 119 -50.87 7.64 -12.53
C ALA A 119 -50.44 6.17 -12.66
N SER A 120 -51.24 5.24 -12.10
CA SER A 120 -50.95 3.82 -12.09
C SER A 120 -50.94 3.14 -13.45
N ASP A 121 -51.69 3.66 -14.39
CA ASP A 121 -51.83 3.23 -15.79
C ASP A 121 -50.81 3.89 -16.73
N SER A 122 -50.01 4.84 -16.23
CA SER A 122 -48.93 5.45 -17.00
C SER A 122 -47.82 4.45 -17.34
N GLU A 123 -47.05 4.76 -18.40
CA GLU A 123 -45.86 3.97 -18.79
C GLU A 123 -44.89 3.74 -17.64
N THR A 124 -44.36 2.53 -17.58
CA THR A 124 -43.29 2.19 -16.59
C THR A 124 -41.92 2.48 -17.19
N ARG A 125 -41.16 3.39 -16.58
CA ARG A 125 -39.79 3.76 -16.97
C ARG A 125 -38.75 2.85 -16.35
N ALA A 126 -38.98 2.41 -15.10
CA ALA A 126 -38.10 1.51 -14.36
C ALA A 126 -38.89 0.76 -13.28
N THR A 127 -38.30 -0.32 -12.73
CA THR A 127 -38.79 -0.95 -11.51
C THR A 127 -37.60 -1.04 -10.53
N LEU A 128 -37.77 -0.44 -9.35
CA LEU A 128 -36.75 -0.41 -8.31
C LEU A 128 -37.08 -1.40 -7.18
N SER A 129 -36.09 -2.11 -6.71
CA SER A 129 -36.18 -3.07 -5.59
C SER A 129 -36.04 -2.37 -4.22
N LYS A 130 -36.20 -3.11 -3.13
CA LYS A 130 -35.96 -2.60 -1.75
C LYS A 130 -34.52 -2.18 -1.49
N ALA A 131 -33.56 -2.67 -2.27
CA ALA A 131 -32.14 -2.37 -2.13
C ALA A 131 -31.73 -1.08 -2.86
N GLU A 132 -32.62 -0.54 -3.66
CA GLU A 132 -32.39 0.62 -4.50
C GLU A 132 -33.15 1.83 -3.96
N ILE A 133 -32.66 3.02 -4.30
CA ILE A 133 -33.30 4.30 -3.98
C ILE A 133 -33.36 5.20 -5.23
N ALA A 134 -34.12 6.27 -5.13
CA ALA A 134 -34.10 7.38 -6.09
C ALA A 134 -34.05 8.71 -5.33
N GLU A 135 -33.43 9.73 -5.90
CA GLU A 135 -33.44 11.07 -5.29
C GLU A 135 -34.87 11.63 -5.29
N TYR A 136 -35.33 12.11 -4.15
CA TYR A 136 -36.64 12.75 -4.02
C TYR A 136 -36.59 14.19 -4.50
N ILE A 137 -37.55 14.57 -5.38
CA ILE A 137 -37.66 15.92 -5.89
C ILE A 137 -38.84 16.65 -5.21
N GLU A 138 -40.05 16.15 -5.38
CA GLU A 138 -41.30 16.80 -4.92
C GLU A 138 -42.42 15.78 -4.72
N SER A 139 -43.56 16.23 -4.19
CA SER A 139 -44.78 15.45 -4.05
C SER A 139 -45.95 16.11 -4.81
N LEU A 140 -46.86 15.26 -5.33
CA LEU A 140 -48.06 15.66 -6.00
C LEU A 140 -49.23 14.80 -5.52
N VAL A 141 -50.41 15.39 -5.36
CA VAL A 141 -51.68 14.66 -5.24
C VAL A 141 -52.37 14.67 -6.62
N ASN A 142 -52.63 13.51 -7.19
CA ASN A 142 -53.26 13.40 -8.51
C ASN A 142 -54.80 13.61 -8.43
N ASP A 143 -55.48 13.61 -9.57
CA ASP A 143 -56.93 13.85 -9.66
C ASP A 143 -57.77 12.77 -8.96
N LYS A 144 -57.18 11.62 -8.64
CA LYS A 144 -57.80 10.53 -7.86
C LYS A 144 -57.57 10.68 -6.34
N GLY A 145 -56.92 11.76 -5.90
CA GLY A 145 -56.57 11.97 -4.48
C GLY A 145 -55.38 11.14 -3.98
N GLU A 146 -54.63 10.52 -4.88
CA GLU A 146 -53.46 9.70 -4.52
C GLU A 146 -52.20 10.55 -4.48
N THR A 147 -51.39 10.38 -3.42
CA THR A 147 -50.08 11.04 -3.30
C THR A 147 -49.01 10.27 -4.09
N TRP A 148 -48.28 10.98 -4.91
CA TRP A 148 -47.16 10.51 -5.72
C TRP A 148 -45.94 11.36 -5.45
N TYR A 149 -44.73 10.73 -5.53
CA TYR A 149 -43.43 11.39 -5.39
C TYR A 149 -42.71 11.41 -6.74
N ASN A 150 -42.28 12.59 -7.16
CA ASN A 150 -41.36 12.77 -8.26
C ASN A 150 -39.96 12.44 -7.82
N VAL A 151 -39.25 11.59 -8.55
CA VAL A 151 -37.93 11.10 -8.22
C VAL A 151 -36.99 11.17 -9.40
N LEU A 152 -35.67 11.31 -9.13
CA LEU A 152 -34.60 11.24 -10.10
C LEU A 152 -33.86 9.91 -9.95
N LEU A 153 -33.74 9.16 -11.03
CA LEU A 153 -33.01 7.91 -11.12
C LEU A 153 -31.50 8.14 -11.38
N ALA A 154 -30.65 7.17 -11.10
CA ALA A 154 -29.21 7.23 -11.35
C ALA A 154 -28.85 7.43 -12.85
N ASN A 155 -29.70 7.05 -13.76
CA ASN A 155 -29.54 7.29 -15.21
C ASN A 155 -29.98 8.69 -15.67
N GLY A 156 -30.39 9.57 -14.73
CA GLY A 156 -30.85 10.93 -15.00
C GLY A 156 -32.32 11.06 -15.39
N GLN A 157 -33.06 9.96 -15.51
CA GLN A 157 -34.49 10.00 -15.81
C GLN A 157 -35.33 10.38 -14.59
N LYS A 158 -36.31 11.26 -14.76
CA LYS A 158 -37.31 11.56 -13.74
C LYS A 158 -38.51 10.65 -13.90
N GLY A 159 -39.20 10.37 -12.80
CA GLY A 159 -40.45 9.63 -12.84
C GLY A 159 -41.22 9.71 -11.53
N TRP A 160 -42.37 9.06 -11.48
CA TRP A 160 -43.30 9.13 -10.35
C TRP A 160 -43.45 7.76 -9.68
N VAL A 161 -43.43 7.76 -8.36
CA VAL A 161 -43.66 6.58 -7.53
C VAL A 161 -44.79 6.81 -6.54
N PRO A 162 -45.67 5.80 -6.28
CA PRO A 162 -46.77 5.97 -5.36
C PRO A 162 -46.33 6.05 -3.91
N ALA A 163 -46.84 7.00 -3.15
CA ALA A 163 -46.51 7.17 -1.73
C ALA A 163 -46.85 5.92 -0.87
N LYS A 164 -47.83 5.11 -1.26
CA LYS A 164 -48.22 3.89 -0.54
C LYS A 164 -47.14 2.82 -0.45
N THR A 165 -46.12 2.83 -1.34
CA THR A 165 -45.00 1.88 -1.38
C THR A 165 -43.66 2.55 -1.16
N THR A 166 -43.65 3.86 -0.86
CA THR A 166 -42.46 4.70 -0.84
C THR A 166 -42.36 5.53 0.44
N LEU A 167 -41.24 5.48 1.10
CA LEU A 167 -40.92 6.35 2.24
C LEU A 167 -39.88 7.38 1.81
N ILE A 168 -40.02 8.62 2.25
CA ILE A 168 -39.04 9.68 2.03
C ILE A 168 -38.15 9.79 3.29
N GLU A 169 -36.85 9.56 3.10
CA GLU A 169 -35.86 9.63 4.19
C GLU A 169 -34.85 10.76 3.90
N ASN A 170 -34.33 11.40 4.98
CA ASN A 170 -33.23 12.33 4.88
C ASN A 170 -31.91 11.59 4.85
N ASN A 171 -30.97 12.04 4.02
CA ASN A 171 -29.59 11.55 4.06
C ASN A 171 -28.85 12.22 5.22
N SER A 172 -28.52 11.47 6.26
CA SER A 172 -27.77 11.93 7.44
C SER A 172 -26.28 11.52 7.41
N ILE A 173 -25.83 10.88 6.35
CA ILE A 173 -24.47 10.35 6.25
C ILE A 173 -23.57 11.41 5.66
N SER A 174 -22.66 11.96 6.48
CA SER A 174 -21.71 13.01 6.08
C SER A 174 -20.46 12.47 5.38
N THR A 175 -20.07 11.23 5.67
CA THR A 175 -18.87 10.61 5.12
C THR A 175 -19.21 9.20 4.66
N PRO A 176 -19.34 8.98 3.34
CA PRO A 176 -19.54 7.65 2.79
C PRO A 176 -18.33 6.75 3.06
N ILE A 177 -18.58 5.51 3.48
CA ILE A 177 -17.53 4.54 3.85
C ILE A 177 -17.90 3.16 3.32
N VAL A 178 -16.90 2.47 2.77
CA VAL A 178 -16.98 1.07 2.36
C VAL A 178 -16.31 0.20 3.42
N THR A 179 -16.98 -0.84 3.90
CA THR A 179 -16.43 -1.82 4.83
C THR A 179 -16.20 -3.16 4.14
N ILE A 180 -14.97 -3.68 4.23
CA ILE A 180 -14.58 -4.99 3.72
C ILE A 180 -13.82 -5.74 4.81
N GLY A 181 -14.39 -6.83 5.30
CA GLY A 181 -13.87 -7.53 6.48
C GLY A 181 -13.88 -6.63 7.72
N LYS A 182 -12.70 -6.41 8.31
CA LYS A 182 -12.53 -5.55 9.50
C LYS A 182 -12.07 -4.13 9.17
N LYS A 183 -11.83 -3.81 7.91
CA LYS A 183 -11.29 -2.52 7.47
C LYS A 183 -12.36 -1.68 6.79
N THR A 184 -12.21 -0.37 6.94
CA THR A 184 -13.07 0.63 6.30
C THR A 184 -12.26 1.51 5.36
N TYR A 185 -12.89 1.98 4.28
CA TYR A 185 -12.25 2.70 3.19
C TYR A 185 -13.10 3.88 2.76
N ARG A 186 -12.47 4.99 2.39
CA ARG A 186 -13.08 6.08 1.63
C ARG A 186 -13.24 5.68 0.17
N GLY A 187 -13.99 6.44 -0.57
CA GLY A 187 -14.12 6.27 -2.00
C GLY A 187 -15.06 5.14 -2.42
N GLY A 188 -14.93 4.73 -3.67
CA GLY A 188 -15.72 3.69 -4.30
C GLY A 188 -15.00 2.36 -4.45
N ILE A 189 -15.68 1.41 -5.09
CA ILE A 189 -15.16 0.05 -5.33
C ILE A 189 -15.38 -0.35 -6.78
N SER A 190 -14.37 -0.98 -7.38
CA SER A 190 -14.55 -1.76 -8.62
C SER A 190 -14.44 -3.25 -8.33
N LEU A 191 -15.33 -4.02 -8.92
CA LEU A 191 -15.39 -5.47 -8.85
C LEU A 191 -15.12 -6.03 -10.24
N LEU A 192 -13.91 -6.52 -10.47
CA LEU A 192 -13.46 -6.95 -11.80
C LEU A 192 -13.28 -8.47 -11.87
N PRO A 193 -13.65 -9.10 -13.01
CA PRO A 193 -13.40 -10.52 -13.20
C PRO A 193 -11.89 -10.78 -13.37
N LYS A 194 -11.37 -11.79 -12.70
CA LYS A 194 -9.99 -12.27 -12.85
C LYS A 194 -9.98 -13.66 -13.51
N THR A 195 -9.03 -13.89 -14.41
CA THR A 195 -8.89 -15.17 -15.15
C THR A 195 -8.74 -16.39 -14.22
N SER A 196 -8.22 -16.20 -13.02
CA SER A 196 -8.09 -17.27 -12.00
C SER A 196 -9.39 -17.65 -11.29
N GLY A 197 -10.57 -17.26 -11.81
CA GLY A 197 -11.86 -17.56 -11.19
C GLY A 197 -12.16 -16.74 -9.92
N LYS A 198 -11.45 -15.64 -9.71
CA LYS A 198 -11.62 -14.73 -8.58
C LYS A 198 -12.23 -13.39 -9.01
N VAL A 199 -12.70 -12.63 -8.05
CA VAL A 199 -13.04 -11.22 -8.18
C VAL A 199 -11.87 -10.39 -7.66
N THR A 200 -11.36 -9.49 -8.49
CA THR A 200 -10.44 -8.44 -8.04
C THR A 200 -11.27 -7.29 -7.46
N VAL A 201 -10.99 -6.94 -6.22
CA VAL A 201 -11.61 -5.80 -5.53
C VAL A 201 -10.63 -4.65 -5.51
N LEU A 202 -10.97 -3.55 -6.19
CA LEU A 202 -10.20 -2.32 -6.21
C LEU A 202 -10.94 -1.24 -5.40
N ASN A 203 -10.22 -0.50 -4.57
CA ASN A 203 -10.71 0.73 -3.97
C ASN A 203 -10.31 1.91 -4.86
N ASN A 204 -11.29 2.68 -5.30
CA ASN A 204 -11.12 3.86 -6.15
C ASN A 204 -11.38 5.11 -5.32
N LEU A 205 -10.39 6.01 -5.23
CA LEU A 205 -10.51 7.21 -4.39
C LEU A 205 -9.57 8.32 -4.90
N ASP A 206 -9.67 9.49 -4.29
CA ASP A 206 -8.71 10.57 -4.52
C ASP A 206 -7.35 10.24 -3.89
N LEU A 207 -6.27 10.68 -4.54
CA LEU A 207 -4.89 10.48 -4.07
C LEU A 207 -4.67 11.01 -2.65
N GLU A 208 -5.23 12.17 -2.30
CA GLU A 208 -5.08 12.73 -0.95
C GLU A 208 -5.79 11.86 0.09
N ASP A 209 -6.97 11.33 -0.20
CA ASP A 209 -7.69 10.40 0.68
C ASP A 209 -6.97 9.04 0.80
N TYR A 210 -6.32 8.58 -0.26
CA TYR A 210 -5.44 7.41 -0.21
C TYR A 210 -4.28 7.63 0.76
N LEU A 211 -3.62 8.79 0.69
CA LEU A 211 -2.48 9.11 1.55
C LEU A 211 -2.86 9.18 3.04
N LYS A 212 -4.07 9.63 3.39
CA LYS A 212 -4.56 9.62 4.78
C LYS A 212 -4.56 8.21 5.37
N GLY A 213 -4.84 7.19 4.55
CA GLY A 213 -4.78 5.78 4.92
C GLY A 213 -3.41 5.10 4.75
N VAL A 214 -2.41 5.79 4.18
CA VAL A 214 -1.04 5.29 4.00
C VAL A 214 -0.11 5.82 5.09
N ILE A 215 -0.06 7.13 5.30
CA ILE A 215 0.96 7.76 6.14
C ILE A 215 1.01 7.19 7.57
N PRO A 216 -0.12 6.95 8.28
CA PRO A 216 -0.07 6.39 9.63
C PRO A 216 0.38 4.92 9.69
N ASN A 217 0.40 4.22 8.55
CA ASN A 217 0.88 2.84 8.44
C ASN A 217 2.34 2.75 8.01
N GLU A 218 2.91 3.84 7.48
CA GLU A 218 4.31 3.93 7.07
C GLU A 218 5.18 4.60 8.14
N MET A 219 4.67 5.64 8.80
CA MET A 219 5.36 6.34 9.91
C MET A 219 4.45 6.44 11.14
N PRO A 220 4.97 6.21 12.35
CA PRO A 220 4.22 6.46 13.58
C PRO A 220 3.71 7.90 13.63
N ALA A 221 2.41 8.09 13.82
CA ALA A 221 1.78 9.41 13.87
C ALA A 221 2.31 10.31 15.00
N SER A 222 3.02 9.74 15.99
CA SER A 222 3.71 10.47 17.07
C SER A 222 5.04 11.13 16.64
N TRP A 223 5.54 10.84 15.43
CA TRP A 223 6.77 11.42 14.95
C TRP A 223 6.64 12.92 14.62
N HIS A 224 7.77 13.58 14.45
CA HIS A 224 7.80 15.02 14.19
C HIS A 224 7.02 15.38 12.91
N LYS A 225 6.20 16.44 12.96
CA LYS A 225 5.29 16.83 11.86
C LYS A 225 6.00 17.01 10.51
N GLU A 226 7.22 17.58 10.51
CA GLU A 226 7.99 17.77 9.26
C GLU A 226 8.44 16.42 8.65
N ALA A 227 8.67 15.39 9.46
CA ALA A 227 8.92 14.03 8.95
C ALA A 227 7.66 13.43 8.31
N LEU A 228 6.49 13.56 8.97
CA LEU A 228 5.21 13.11 8.42
C LEU A 228 4.88 13.83 7.10
N LYS A 229 5.15 15.14 7.01
CA LYS A 229 5.00 15.93 5.78
C LYS A 229 5.96 15.47 4.67
N ALA A 230 7.22 15.17 4.99
CA ALA A 230 8.17 14.61 4.04
C ALA A 230 7.69 13.25 3.51
N GLN A 231 7.21 12.37 4.40
CA GLN A 231 6.63 11.08 4.00
C GLN A 231 5.42 11.28 3.08
N ALA A 232 4.54 12.24 3.37
CA ALA A 232 3.36 12.51 2.54
C ALA A 232 3.76 12.96 1.12
N ILE A 233 4.77 13.84 0.98
CA ILE A 233 5.28 14.29 -0.33
C ILE A 233 5.88 13.11 -1.11
N VAL A 234 6.70 12.29 -0.46
CA VAL A 234 7.35 11.14 -1.09
C VAL A 234 6.30 10.08 -1.47
N ALA A 235 5.39 9.74 -0.57
CA ALA A 235 4.32 8.76 -0.84
C ALA A 235 3.39 9.22 -1.97
N ARG A 236 3.09 10.53 -2.06
CA ARG A 236 2.29 11.13 -3.13
C ARG A 236 2.98 10.99 -4.48
N SER A 237 4.28 11.30 -4.54
CA SER A 237 5.07 11.18 -5.77
C SER A 237 5.16 9.73 -6.25
N TYR A 238 5.35 8.78 -5.33
CA TYR A 238 5.31 7.35 -5.64
C TYR A 238 3.96 6.94 -6.23
N ALA A 239 2.87 7.29 -5.56
CA ALA A 239 1.52 6.89 -5.97
C ALA A 239 1.11 7.53 -7.30
N ALA A 240 1.44 8.81 -7.53
CA ALA A 240 1.15 9.52 -8.78
C ALA A 240 1.86 8.90 -10.01
N ASN A 241 2.98 8.21 -9.80
CA ASN A 241 3.74 7.53 -10.85
C ASN A 241 3.45 6.02 -10.94
N SER A 242 2.55 5.49 -10.10
CA SER A 242 2.28 4.05 -10.06
C SER A 242 1.04 3.72 -10.87
N MET A 243 1.17 2.85 -11.88
CA MET A 243 0.04 2.38 -12.69
C MET A 243 -0.91 1.45 -11.92
N SER A 244 -0.46 0.85 -10.83
CA SER A 244 -1.21 -0.09 -10.00
C SER A 244 -0.68 -0.06 -8.57
N LEU A 245 -1.56 0.20 -7.61
CA LEU A 245 -1.25 0.21 -6.19
C LEU A 245 -1.78 -1.05 -5.52
N LYS A 246 -1.02 -1.58 -4.56
CA LYS A 246 -1.42 -2.67 -3.67
C LYS A 246 -1.44 -2.15 -2.23
N ASN A 247 -2.28 -2.74 -1.40
CA ASN A 247 -2.42 -2.37 0.01
C ASN A 247 -1.36 -2.99 0.94
N THR A 248 -0.19 -3.33 0.42
CA THR A 248 0.91 -4.02 1.12
C THR A 248 2.25 -3.35 0.84
N THR A 249 3.31 -3.80 1.51
CA THR A 249 4.71 -3.38 1.26
C THR A 249 5.21 -3.59 -0.17
N ALA A 250 4.45 -4.28 -1.03
CA ALA A 250 4.74 -4.35 -2.46
C ALA A 250 4.51 -3.02 -3.21
N SER A 251 3.76 -2.11 -2.62
CA SER A 251 3.59 -0.71 -3.02
C SER A 251 3.77 0.19 -1.80
N GLN A 252 2.68 0.47 -1.07
CA GLN A 252 2.64 1.23 0.19
C GLN A 252 1.62 0.58 1.11
N VAL A 253 1.88 0.56 2.41
CA VAL A 253 0.95 -0.07 3.37
C VAL A 253 -0.29 0.81 3.51
N TYR A 254 -1.38 0.39 2.87
CA TYR A 254 -2.66 1.09 2.89
C TYR A 254 -3.62 0.41 3.87
N GLY A 255 -3.92 1.09 4.97
CA GLY A 255 -4.83 0.60 6.01
C GLY A 255 -6.28 1.06 5.84
N GLY A 256 -6.55 2.01 4.94
CA GLY A 256 -7.85 2.63 4.71
C GLY A 256 -8.24 3.63 5.80
N TYR A 257 -9.53 4.01 5.80
CA TYR A 257 -10.11 4.99 6.74
C TYR A 257 -9.93 4.59 8.21
N SER A 258 -10.01 3.29 8.50
CA SER A 258 -9.88 2.76 9.88
C SER A 258 -8.53 3.03 10.54
N THR A 259 -7.51 3.44 9.78
CA THR A 259 -6.16 3.72 10.30
C THR A 259 -5.79 5.21 10.25
N GLU A 260 -6.67 6.08 9.76
CA GLU A 260 -6.40 7.51 9.70
C GLU A 260 -6.12 8.09 11.10
N ASP A 261 -5.11 8.94 11.21
CA ASP A 261 -4.77 9.70 12.41
C ASP A 261 -4.79 11.20 12.08
N LYS A 262 -5.30 12.01 13.00
CA LYS A 262 -5.43 13.46 12.79
C LYS A 262 -4.10 14.12 12.41
N ARG A 263 -3.00 13.73 13.07
CA ARG A 263 -1.67 14.36 12.87
C ARG A 263 -1.10 14.04 11.46
N THR A 264 -1.29 12.80 11.01
CA THR A 264 -0.87 12.39 9.65
C THR A 264 -1.80 12.98 8.59
N THR A 265 -3.10 13.09 8.87
CA THR A 265 -4.08 13.76 8.00
C THR A 265 -3.71 15.24 7.80
N GLU A 266 -3.40 15.98 8.88
CA GLU A 266 -2.91 17.35 8.80
C GLU A 266 -1.63 17.46 7.94
N ALA A 267 -0.67 16.52 8.07
CA ALA A 267 0.54 16.50 7.28
C ALA A 267 0.27 16.29 5.78
N VAL A 268 -0.69 15.42 5.43
CA VAL A 268 -1.16 15.23 4.04
C VAL A 268 -1.79 16.51 3.50
N GLU A 269 -2.71 17.12 4.25
CA GLU A 269 -3.45 18.32 3.83
C GLU A 269 -2.54 19.54 3.66
N GLU A 270 -1.59 19.76 4.58
CA GLU A 270 -0.61 20.87 4.49
C GLU A 270 0.38 20.71 3.32
N THR A 271 0.53 19.51 2.79
CA THR A 271 1.41 19.23 1.64
C THR A 271 0.64 18.86 0.38
N ALA A 272 -0.69 19.07 0.35
CA ALA A 272 -1.55 18.67 -0.75
C ALA A 272 -1.05 19.16 -2.13
N GLY A 273 -0.94 18.23 -3.07
CA GLY A 273 -0.47 18.48 -4.43
C GLY A 273 1.05 18.66 -4.58
N ILE A 274 1.83 18.70 -3.49
CA ILE A 274 3.30 18.80 -3.59
C ILE A 274 3.90 17.45 -3.93
N VAL A 275 4.67 17.39 -5.02
CA VAL A 275 5.36 16.21 -5.53
C VAL A 275 6.84 16.49 -5.80
N VAL A 276 7.62 15.42 -5.91
CA VAL A 276 9.04 15.49 -6.33
C VAL A 276 9.13 15.37 -7.84
N LYS A 277 9.81 16.34 -8.48
CA LYS A 277 9.94 16.42 -9.93
C LYS A 277 11.40 16.39 -10.36
N HIS A 278 11.67 15.78 -11.49
CA HIS A 278 12.95 15.88 -12.19
C HIS A 278 12.67 16.27 -13.64
N ASN A 279 13.32 17.32 -14.13
CA ASN A 279 13.06 17.90 -15.45
C ASN A 279 11.56 18.23 -15.67
N GLY A 280 10.91 18.81 -14.64
CA GLY A 280 9.51 19.25 -14.66
C GLY A 280 8.48 18.13 -14.58
N LYS A 281 8.87 16.86 -14.50
CA LYS A 281 7.97 15.70 -14.42
C LYS A 281 8.04 15.06 -13.03
N PRO A 282 6.90 14.64 -12.43
CA PRO A 282 6.92 13.85 -11.23
C PRO A 282 7.77 12.59 -11.40
N ILE A 283 8.51 12.23 -10.36
CA ILE A 283 9.39 11.05 -10.37
C ILE A 283 8.86 9.95 -9.44
N GLN A 284 9.26 8.74 -9.71
CA GLN A 284 9.04 7.66 -8.77
C GLN A 284 10.01 7.78 -7.59
N THR A 285 9.47 7.93 -6.41
CA THR A 285 10.19 8.08 -5.15
C THR A 285 10.06 6.80 -4.33
N PHE A 286 11.13 6.43 -3.65
CA PHE A 286 11.14 5.26 -2.77
C PHE A 286 11.48 5.69 -1.35
N PHE A 287 11.05 4.90 -0.39
CA PHE A 287 11.34 5.10 1.04
C PHE A 287 11.43 3.76 1.76
N TYR A 288 12.08 3.76 2.89
CA TYR A 288 12.35 2.56 3.68
C TYR A 288 12.64 2.97 5.14
N SER A 289 12.73 1.97 6.04
CA SER A 289 12.84 2.24 7.47
C SER A 289 14.13 2.96 7.87
N THR A 290 15.30 2.37 7.61
CA THR A 290 16.57 2.75 8.25
C THR A 290 17.75 2.65 7.27
N SER A 291 18.54 3.73 7.14
CA SER A 291 19.69 3.77 6.24
C SER A 291 20.93 3.06 6.80
N GLY A 292 21.10 3.08 8.12
CA GLY A 292 22.34 2.66 8.79
C GLY A 292 23.44 3.70 8.72
N GLY A 293 23.07 4.99 8.52
CA GLY A 293 23.94 6.16 8.42
C GLY A 293 24.21 6.64 6.99
N LYS A 294 23.77 5.90 5.96
CA LYS A 294 23.95 6.28 4.56
C LYS A 294 22.94 5.58 3.66
N THR A 295 22.33 6.29 2.71
CA THR A 295 21.47 5.68 1.70
C THR A 295 22.29 4.95 0.62
N ALA A 296 21.67 4.28 -0.33
CA ALA A 296 22.35 3.55 -1.38
C ALA A 296 22.01 4.08 -2.78
N ASN A 297 22.92 3.89 -3.74
CA ASN A 297 22.63 4.11 -5.15
C ASN A 297 21.69 3.03 -5.67
N VAL A 298 20.74 3.40 -6.52
CA VAL A 298 19.79 2.44 -7.09
C VAL A 298 20.47 1.35 -7.93
N GLY A 299 21.54 1.71 -8.64
CA GLY A 299 22.33 0.77 -9.43
C GLY A 299 23.02 -0.30 -8.61
N ASP A 300 23.46 0.02 -7.39
CA ASP A 300 24.17 -0.89 -6.49
C ASP A 300 23.25 -1.92 -5.83
N VAL A 301 21.96 -1.59 -5.69
CA VAL A 301 21.01 -2.38 -4.92
C VAL A 301 20.04 -3.15 -5.83
N TRP A 302 19.52 -2.54 -6.88
CA TRP A 302 18.52 -3.17 -7.76
C TRP A 302 19.04 -3.59 -9.13
N ASN A 303 20.34 -3.49 -9.38
CA ASN A 303 20.95 -3.74 -10.68
C ASN A 303 20.36 -2.89 -11.82
N SER A 304 19.85 -1.71 -11.48
CA SER A 304 19.29 -0.75 -12.41
C SER A 304 20.39 0.11 -13.03
N ASN A 305 20.16 0.60 -14.24
CA ASN A 305 21.07 1.60 -14.79
C ASN A 305 20.92 2.91 -14.02
N GLN A 306 21.96 3.32 -13.30
CA GLN A 306 21.98 4.54 -12.46
C GLN A 306 21.65 5.81 -13.27
N ALA A 307 22.03 5.86 -14.54
CA ALA A 307 21.77 7.01 -15.40
C ALA A 307 20.27 7.29 -15.61
N ASN A 308 19.43 6.28 -15.49
CA ASN A 308 17.97 6.43 -15.58
C ASN A 308 17.36 7.04 -14.32
N PHE A 309 18.10 7.04 -13.21
CA PHE A 309 17.64 7.52 -11.90
C PHE A 309 18.70 8.42 -11.24
N PRO A 310 19.08 9.55 -11.88
CA PRO A 310 20.19 10.39 -11.41
C PRO A 310 19.91 11.05 -10.05
N TYR A 311 18.68 10.97 -9.56
CA TYR A 311 18.21 11.49 -8.28
C TYR A 311 18.17 10.43 -7.17
N LEU A 312 18.40 9.14 -7.47
CA LEU A 312 18.45 8.04 -6.49
C LEU A 312 19.90 7.65 -6.24
N ILE A 313 20.64 8.56 -5.61
CA ILE A 313 22.06 8.39 -5.25
C ILE A 313 22.21 8.25 -3.74
N SER A 314 23.36 7.73 -3.35
CA SER A 314 23.74 7.62 -1.94
C SER A 314 23.97 9.00 -1.33
N VAL A 315 23.36 9.25 -0.17
CA VAL A 315 23.57 10.46 0.64
C VAL A 315 23.81 10.06 2.09
N ASP A 316 24.58 10.90 2.82
CA ASP A 316 24.82 10.70 4.26
C ASP A 316 23.54 10.95 5.06
N ASP A 317 23.36 10.20 6.16
CA ASP A 317 22.21 10.29 7.05
C ASP A 317 22.63 10.48 8.51
N PRO A 318 23.25 11.64 8.83
CA PRO A 318 24.02 11.84 10.07
C PRO A 318 23.15 11.93 11.33
N TYR A 319 21.86 12.21 11.19
CA TYR A 319 20.94 12.35 12.33
C TYR A 319 20.02 11.13 12.52
N GLU A 320 20.25 10.06 11.77
CA GLU A 320 19.47 8.84 11.92
C GLU A 320 19.72 8.20 13.30
N ASN A 321 18.64 8.06 14.07
CA ASN A 321 18.65 7.30 15.33
C ASN A 321 17.56 6.24 15.29
N SER A 322 17.97 5.02 14.91
CA SER A 322 17.08 3.89 14.74
C SER A 322 17.58 2.68 15.53
N PRO A 323 16.68 1.88 16.13
CA PRO A 323 17.05 0.60 16.75
C PRO A 323 17.53 -0.42 15.72
N HIS A 324 17.48 -0.08 14.42
CA HIS A 324 17.88 -0.94 13.31
C HIS A 324 19.09 -0.40 12.54
N SER A 325 19.75 0.67 13.03
CA SER A 325 20.94 1.24 12.40
C SER A 325 22.05 0.22 12.30
N ASN A 326 22.19 -0.64 13.34
CA ASN A 326 23.07 -1.80 13.33
C ASN A 326 22.28 -3.05 13.71
N TRP A 327 22.68 -4.20 13.19
CA TRP A 327 22.07 -5.48 13.50
C TRP A 327 23.08 -6.62 13.36
N GLU A 328 22.82 -7.71 14.10
CA GLU A 328 23.60 -8.93 14.05
C GLU A 328 22.67 -10.13 13.96
N ASN A 329 23.05 -11.13 13.16
CA ASN A 329 22.36 -12.40 13.06
C ASN A 329 23.39 -13.54 12.90
N SER A 330 23.16 -14.63 13.61
CA SER A 330 23.99 -15.82 13.50
C SER A 330 23.23 -16.98 12.87
N PHE A 331 23.93 -17.77 12.06
CA PHE A 331 23.39 -18.90 11.32
C PHE A 331 24.28 -20.12 11.52
N THR A 332 23.68 -21.31 11.45
CA THR A 332 24.42 -22.57 11.41
C THR A 332 24.86 -22.88 9.97
N SER A 333 25.95 -23.65 9.82
CA SER A 333 26.35 -24.17 8.50
C SER A 333 25.22 -24.90 7.78
N SER A 334 24.41 -25.66 8.51
CA SER A 334 23.25 -26.37 7.98
C SER A 334 22.23 -25.41 7.36
N THR A 335 21.95 -24.26 7.98
CA THR A 335 21.04 -23.25 7.44
C THR A 335 21.56 -22.66 6.13
N ILE A 336 22.86 -22.32 6.09
CA ILE A 336 23.49 -21.77 4.89
C ILE A 336 23.49 -22.78 3.75
N LEU A 337 23.90 -24.04 4.02
CA LEU A 337 23.90 -25.11 3.02
C LEU A 337 22.50 -25.28 2.39
N LYS A 338 21.43 -25.34 3.20
CA LYS A 338 20.05 -25.45 2.70
C LYS A 338 19.67 -24.28 1.82
N SER A 339 20.00 -23.05 2.21
CA SER A 339 19.71 -21.84 1.43
C SER A 339 20.41 -21.82 0.08
N PHE A 340 21.57 -22.47 -0.02
CA PHE A 340 22.29 -22.66 -1.27
C PHE A 340 21.89 -23.94 -2.03
N GLY A 341 20.91 -24.71 -1.52
CA GLY A 341 20.38 -25.91 -2.18
C GLY A 341 21.27 -27.15 -2.02
N PHE A 342 22.09 -27.19 -0.97
CA PHE A 342 22.85 -28.39 -0.58
C PHE A 342 22.13 -29.17 0.53
N ASN A 343 22.40 -30.46 0.62
CA ASN A 343 21.96 -31.31 1.72
C ASN A 343 23.02 -31.29 2.84
N PRO A 344 22.71 -30.73 4.04
CA PRO A 344 23.66 -30.69 5.14
C PRO A 344 24.12 -32.06 5.69
N GLY A 345 23.35 -33.13 5.38
CA GLY A 345 23.69 -34.48 5.83
C GLY A 345 24.92 -35.10 5.11
N ASN A 346 25.26 -34.57 3.92
CA ASN A 346 26.35 -35.10 3.10
C ASN A 346 27.26 -34.00 2.51
N THR A 347 27.09 -32.75 2.93
CA THR A 347 27.89 -31.61 2.46
C THR A 347 28.40 -30.83 3.67
N VAL A 348 29.69 -30.54 3.67
CA VAL A 348 30.39 -29.72 4.67
C VAL A 348 30.56 -28.31 4.11
N LEU A 349 30.24 -27.28 4.87
CA LEU A 349 30.51 -25.88 4.54
C LEU A 349 31.94 -25.55 5.02
N TYR A 350 32.80 -25.13 4.12
CA TYR A 350 34.15 -24.73 4.46
C TYR A 350 34.30 -23.25 4.72
N ASP A 351 33.65 -22.42 3.87
CA ASP A 351 33.77 -20.96 3.98
C ASP A 351 32.58 -20.26 3.34
N ILE A 352 32.42 -18.97 3.65
CA ILE A 352 31.41 -18.08 3.06
C ILE A 352 32.04 -16.71 2.76
N LYS A 353 32.00 -16.30 1.49
CA LYS A 353 32.68 -15.12 0.98
C LYS A 353 31.67 -14.16 0.35
N PRO A 354 31.28 -13.07 1.05
CA PRO A 354 30.49 -12.01 0.43
C PRO A 354 31.37 -11.21 -0.53
N LYS A 355 30.79 -10.82 -1.68
CA LYS A 355 31.36 -9.84 -2.59
C LYS A 355 30.52 -8.58 -2.53
N ALA A 356 31.09 -7.54 -1.96
CA ALA A 356 30.54 -6.19 -1.92
C ALA A 356 31.00 -5.41 -3.17
N THR A 357 30.10 -4.87 -3.95
CA THR A 357 30.37 -4.10 -5.17
C THR A 357 29.71 -2.72 -5.14
N GLY A 358 28.74 -2.49 -4.26
CA GLY A 358 28.13 -1.18 -4.09
C GLY A 358 29.06 -0.17 -3.44
N ALA A 359 28.82 1.12 -3.70
CA ALA A 359 29.65 2.23 -3.26
C ALA A 359 29.83 2.31 -1.73
N ASN A 360 28.88 1.80 -0.93
CA ASN A 360 28.99 1.76 0.53
C ASN A 360 29.36 0.36 1.06
N GLY A 361 29.54 -0.64 0.18
CA GLY A 361 29.81 -2.02 0.56
C GLY A 361 28.55 -2.92 0.53
N GLU A 362 27.56 -2.59 -0.29
CA GLU A 362 26.40 -3.46 -0.53
C GLU A 362 26.83 -4.77 -1.16
N VAL A 363 26.39 -5.89 -0.56
CA VAL A 363 26.68 -7.24 -1.04
C VAL A 363 25.76 -7.59 -2.20
N THR A 364 26.38 -7.99 -3.32
CA THR A 364 25.66 -8.37 -4.55
C THR A 364 25.90 -9.82 -4.96
N SER A 365 26.85 -10.49 -4.31
CA SER A 365 27.15 -11.90 -4.57
C SER A 365 27.69 -12.58 -3.32
N ILE A 366 27.37 -13.85 -3.16
CA ILE A 366 27.93 -14.68 -2.08
C ILE A 366 28.40 -15.99 -2.68
N THR A 367 29.65 -16.34 -2.40
CA THR A 367 30.23 -17.64 -2.72
C THR A 367 30.38 -18.44 -1.42
N ILE A 368 29.88 -19.66 -1.41
CA ILE A 368 30.21 -20.64 -0.37
C ILE A 368 31.16 -21.69 -0.94
N GLU A 369 32.15 -22.08 -0.11
CA GLU A 369 33.06 -23.17 -0.38
C GLU A 369 32.55 -24.42 0.36
N THR A 370 32.40 -25.53 -0.35
CA THR A 370 31.86 -26.76 0.25
C THR A 370 32.62 -28.01 -0.19
N SER A 371 32.40 -29.12 0.50
CA SER A 371 32.98 -30.44 0.13
C SER A 371 32.41 -30.93 -1.25
N ALA A 372 31.32 -30.37 -1.73
CA ALA A 372 30.78 -30.65 -3.06
C ALA A 372 31.19 -29.61 -4.12
N GLY A 373 32.14 -28.71 -3.79
CA GLY A 373 32.64 -27.64 -4.62
C GLY A 373 32.03 -26.27 -4.27
N PRO A 374 32.54 -25.21 -4.89
CA PRO A 374 32.06 -23.85 -4.64
C PRO A 374 30.72 -23.59 -5.31
N LYS A 375 29.90 -22.75 -4.68
CA LYS A 375 28.66 -22.26 -5.26
C LYS A 375 28.48 -20.76 -5.01
N THR A 376 28.25 -20.01 -6.10
CA THR A 376 28.06 -18.58 -6.06
C THR A 376 26.58 -18.24 -6.40
N ILE A 377 25.97 -17.37 -5.63
CA ILE A 377 24.68 -16.76 -5.93
C ILE A 377 24.89 -15.25 -6.05
N THR A 378 24.48 -14.70 -7.19
CA THR A 378 24.54 -13.26 -7.48
C THR A 378 23.13 -12.74 -7.70
N GLY A 379 22.84 -11.54 -7.22
CA GLY A 379 21.54 -10.93 -7.40
C GLY A 379 21.41 -9.56 -6.73
N ASN A 380 20.22 -8.98 -6.86
CA ASN A 380 19.87 -7.75 -6.18
C ASN A 380 19.68 -7.98 -4.67
N GLU A 381 19.38 -6.90 -3.94
CA GLU A 381 19.22 -6.95 -2.47
C GLU A 381 18.20 -8.01 -2.01
N SER A 382 17.10 -8.18 -2.75
CA SER A 382 16.07 -9.14 -2.39
C SER A 382 16.54 -10.59 -2.52
N VAL A 383 17.38 -10.90 -3.51
CA VAL A 383 17.99 -12.22 -3.68
C VAL A 383 18.96 -12.48 -2.54
N ILE A 384 19.88 -11.54 -2.28
CA ILE A 384 20.94 -11.69 -1.25
C ILE A 384 20.35 -11.83 0.15
N ARG A 385 19.37 -11.00 0.50
CA ARG A 385 18.74 -11.04 1.83
C ARG A 385 18.04 -12.37 2.12
N LYS A 386 17.40 -12.97 1.11
CA LYS A 386 16.67 -14.24 1.24
C LYS A 386 17.57 -15.47 1.40
N LEU A 387 18.87 -15.36 1.13
CA LEU A 387 19.83 -16.44 1.42
C LEU A 387 20.00 -16.68 2.94
N PHE A 388 19.52 -15.77 3.76
CA PHE A 388 19.64 -15.83 5.22
C PHE A 388 18.25 -15.75 5.86
N PRO A 389 17.57 -16.90 6.00
CA PRO A 389 16.23 -16.95 6.58
C PRO A 389 16.27 -16.60 8.06
N ILE A 390 15.40 -15.70 8.50
CA ILE A 390 15.27 -15.24 9.88
C ILE A 390 13.81 -15.46 10.31
N GLU A 391 13.59 -15.94 11.51
CA GLU A 391 12.24 -15.99 12.08
C GLU A 391 11.71 -14.58 12.31
N GLY A 392 10.44 -14.34 11.96
CA GLY A 392 9.77 -13.07 12.15
C GLY A 392 9.08 -12.53 10.91
N PHE A 393 8.66 -11.26 10.98
CA PHE A 393 7.72 -10.65 10.02
C PHE A 393 8.19 -10.67 8.56
N TYR A 394 9.49 -10.49 8.30
CA TYR A 394 10.02 -10.48 6.92
C TYR A 394 10.63 -11.81 6.48
N GLY A 395 11.01 -12.68 7.40
CA GLY A 395 11.60 -13.99 7.09
C GLY A 395 13.00 -13.97 6.49
N PHE A 396 13.69 -12.79 6.41
CA PHE A 396 15.01 -12.62 5.81
C PHE A 396 15.76 -11.40 6.39
N LEU A 397 17.04 -11.19 6.02
CA LEU A 397 17.90 -10.10 6.51
C LEU A 397 17.28 -8.71 6.32
N LYS A 398 17.63 -7.80 7.23
CA LYS A 398 17.15 -6.40 7.20
C LYS A 398 17.66 -5.62 6.00
N SER A 399 18.90 -5.83 5.55
CA SER A 399 19.50 -5.18 4.38
C SER A 399 20.54 -6.09 3.72
N ASN A 400 21.09 -5.66 2.57
CA ASN A 400 22.25 -6.31 1.95
C ASN A 400 23.57 -5.59 2.22
N TRP A 401 23.62 -4.74 3.23
CA TRP A 401 24.85 -4.07 3.69
C TRP A 401 25.35 -4.70 4.97
N PHE A 402 26.23 -5.66 4.83
CA PHE A 402 26.75 -6.46 5.96
C PHE A 402 28.14 -7.04 5.68
N THR A 403 28.81 -7.41 6.75
CA THR A 403 30.00 -8.26 6.75
C THR A 403 29.66 -9.65 7.27
N VAL A 404 30.50 -10.61 6.95
CA VAL A 404 30.35 -12.01 7.39
C VAL A 404 31.59 -12.44 8.15
N GLU A 405 31.39 -13.06 9.29
CA GLU A 405 32.40 -13.73 10.07
C GLU A 405 32.04 -15.22 10.25
N ALA A 406 32.90 -16.11 9.76
CA ALA A 406 32.73 -17.55 9.92
C ALA A 406 33.59 -18.01 11.10
N ASN A 407 32.94 -18.37 12.21
CA ASN A 407 33.62 -18.88 13.39
C ASN A 407 33.96 -20.37 13.22
N LYS A 408 35.24 -20.65 13.01
CA LYS A 408 35.81 -22.00 12.86
C LYS A 408 36.51 -22.38 14.15
N SER A 409 35.82 -22.94 15.14
CA SER A 409 36.37 -23.30 16.44
C SER A 409 36.31 -24.80 16.70
N TYR A 410 37.34 -25.30 17.41
CA TYR A 410 37.42 -26.67 17.90
C TYR A 410 37.51 -26.67 19.41
N THR A 411 36.98 -27.70 20.04
CA THR A 411 37.26 -27.97 21.44
C THR A 411 38.61 -28.64 21.53
N VAL A 412 39.55 -27.99 22.17
CA VAL A 412 40.88 -28.55 22.44
C VAL A 412 41.05 -28.76 23.94
N GLN A 413 41.67 -29.87 24.32
CA GLN A 413 42.08 -30.11 25.71
C GLN A 413 43.47 -29.54 25.92
N THR A 414 43.59 -28.66 26.88
CA THR A 414 44.87 -28.07 27.28
C THR A 414 45.70 -29.07 28.12
N ASN A 415 46.97 -28.80 28.31
CA ASN A 415 47.87 -29.67 29.05
C ASN A 415 47.50 -29.88 30.54
N ASN A 416 46.67 -29.00 31.10
CA ASN A 416 46.13 -29.15 32.47
C ASN A 416 44.75 -29.85 32.46
N GLY A 417 44.32 -30.48 31.35
CA GLY A 417 43.10 -31.25 31.23
C GLY A 417 41.82 -30.44 31.06
N GLN A 418 41.90 -29.11 30.96
CA GLN A 418 40.75 -28.26 30.72
C GLN A 418 40.44 -28.20 29.23
N ASN A 419 39.13 -28.16 28.92
CA ASN A 419 38.68 -27.94 27.56
C ASN A 419 38.52 -26.44 27.27
N SER A 420 39.03 -25.99 26.13
CA SER A 420 38.81 -24.63 25.62
C SER A 420 38.39 -24.66 24.17
N GLN A 421 37.62 -23.64 23.74
CA GLN A 421 37.31 -23.44 22.34
C GLN A 421 38.46 -22.76 21.63
N PHE A 422 38.86 -23.29 20.50
CA PHE A 422 39.99 -22.79 19.72
C PHE A 422 39.54 -22.57 18.25
N ALA A 423 39.61 -21.33 17.79
CA ALA A 423 39.35 -20.98 16.39
C ALA A 423 40.62 -21.27 15.58
N VAL A 424 40.53 -22.18 14.61
CA VAL A 424 41.70 -22.64 13.84
C VAL A 424 42.00 -21.67 12.68
N SER A 425 41.00 -21.14 12.01
CA SER A 425 41.18 -20.21 10.89
C SER A 425 41.83 -18.91 11.37
N GLY A 426 42.83 -18.44 10.64
CA GLY A 426 43.57 -17.22 10.98
C GLY A 426 44.63 -17.37 12.11
N GLN A 427 44.78 -18.57 12.71
CA GLN A 427 45.80 -18.81 13.72
C GLN A 427 47.20 -18.95 13.10
N ALA A 428 48.18 -18.45 13.83
CA ALA A 428 49.56 -18.63 13.46
C ALA A 428 50.01 -20.05 13.83
N VAL A 429 50.66 -20.72 12.90
CA VAL A 429 51.28 -22.02 13.12
C VAL A 429 52.78 -21.95 12.84
N MET A 430 53.58 -22.63 13.67
CA MET A 430 55.02 -22.80 13.48
C MET A 430 55.22 -24.02 12.58
N GLN A 431 55.86 -23.84 11.43
CA GLN A 431 56.28 -24.94 10.58
C GLN A 431 57.53 -25.63 11.13
N GLY A 432 57.78 -26.87 10.72
CA GLY A 432 58.94 -27.63 11.18
C GLY A 432 60.30 -27.00 10.84
N ASN A 433 60.37 -26.10 9.90
CA ASN A 433 61.54 -25.31 9.54
C ASN A 433 61.69 -24.00 10.36
N GLY A 434 60.84 -23.77 11.35
CA GLY A 434 60.85 -22.57 12.19
C GLY A 434 60.15 -21.35 11.59
N THR A 435 59.56 -21.44 10.38
CA THR A 435 58.77 -20.34 9.80
C THR A 435 57.36 -20.32 10.38
N GLN A 436 56.81 -19.11 10.58
CA GLN A 436 55.44 -18.92 11.00
C GLN A 436 54.55 -18.70 9.77
N SER A 437 53.43 -19.41 9.72
CA SER A 437 52.40 -19.22 8.72
C SER A 437 51.03 -19.12 9.40
N THR A 438 50.05 -18.61 8.66
CA THR A 438 48.65 -18.52 9.13
C THR A 438 47.83 -19.63 8.50
N ILE A 439 46.99 -20.30 9.28
CA ILE A 439 46.05 -21.30 8.77
C ILE A 439 45.00 -20.59 7.93
N SER A 440 45.04 -20.82 6.63
CA SER A 440 44.07 -20.31 5.65
C SER A 440 43.27 -21.40 4.94
N ASP A 441 43.69 -22.68 5.13
CA ASP A 441 43.11 -23.81 4.41
C ASP A 441 41.80 -24.30 5.06
N ASN A 442 40.97 -24.94 4.24
CA ASN A 442 39.71 -25.51 4.70
C ASN A 442 39.89 -26.82 5.50
N GLN A 443 41.10 -27.34 5.56
CA GLN A 443 41.43 -28.52 6.32
C GLN A 443 42.75 -28.31 7.08
N VAL A 444 42.83 -28.89 8.25
CA VAL A 444 44.06 -28.94 9.04
C VAL A 444 44.46 -30.39 9.30
N ALA A 445 45.74 -30.70 9.12
CA ALA A 445 46.31 -31.96 9.51
C ALA A 445 46.79 -31.88 10.97
N ILE A 446 46.25 -32.73 11.83
CA ILE A 446 46.59 -32.82 13.26
C ILE A 446 47.40 -34.08 13.48
N GLN A 447 48.63 -33.92 13.97
CA GLN A 447 49.46 -35.06 14.41
C GLN A 447 48.91 -35.55 15.77
N THR A 448 48.45 -36.78 15.77
CA THR A 448 48.11 -37.51 17.02
C THR A 448 49.27 -38.39 17.46
N ALA A 449 49.17 -39.05 18.62
CA ALA A 449 50.19 -39.95 19.09
C ALA A 449 50.52 -41.10 18.12
N ASN A 450 49.54 -41.52 17.32
CA ASN A 450 49.66 -42.72 16.49
C ASN A 450 49.44 -42.49 14.97
N SER A 451 48.97 -41.28 14.56
CA SER A 451 48.62 -41.00 13.14
C SER A 451 48.49 -39.50 12.88
N ILE A 452 48.44 -39.12 11.59
CA ILE A 452 47.99 -37.81 11.14
C ILE A 452 46.51 -37.94 10.81
N VAL A 453 45.70 -37.07 11.40
CA VAL A 453 44.25 -36.98 11.14
C VAL A 453 43.94 -35.63 10.51
N THR A 454 43.34 -35.65 9.36
CA THR A 454 42.83 -34.43 8.72
C THR A 454 41.45 -34.07 9.27
N LYS A 455 41.29 -32.82 9.69
CA LYS A 455 40.03 -32.26 10.17
C LYS A 455 39.60 -31.10 9.28
N ASP A 456 38.32 -31.07 8.91
CA ASP A 456 37.73 -29.93 8.23
C ASP A 456 37.63 -28.74 9.19
N THR A 457 37.82 -27.53 8.67
CA THR A 457 37.64 -26.29 9.41
C THR A 457 36.24 -25.74 9.25
N ASP A 458 35.20 -26.61 9.29
CA ASP A 458 33.79 -26.24 9.16
C ASP A 458 33.41 -25.16 10.19
N PRO A 459 32.79 -24.03 9.77
CA PRO A 459 32.36 -23.02 10.72
C PRO A 459 31.29 -23.57 11.68
N THR A 460 31.48 -23.36 12.97
CA THR A 460 30.46 -23.71 13.98
C THR A 460 29.31 -22.70 14.01
N SER A 461 29.59 -21.45 13.64
CA SER A 461 28.60 -20.40 13.45
C SER A 461 29.05 -19.40 12.38
N ILE A 462 28.09 -18.82 11.68
CA ILE A 462 28.30 -17.76 10.71
C ILE A 462 27.54 -16.52 11.21
N THR A 463 28.30 -15.49 11.58
CA THR A 463 27.73 -14.24 12.09
C THR A 463 27.77 -13.17 11.01
N LEU A 464 26.62 -12.54 10.78
CA LEU A 464 26.47 -11.40 9.88
C LEU A 464 26.22 -10.15 10.72
N THR A 465 27.10 -9.16 10.57
CA THR A 465 26.95 -7.82 11.18
C THR A 465 26.62 -6.83 10.07
N GLY A 466 25.46 -6.18 10.17
CA GLY A 466 24.96 -5.33 9.10
C GLY A 466 24.37 -4.03 9.59
N LYS A 467 23.99 -3.19 8.62
CA LYS A 467 23.47 -1.84 8.84
C LYS A 467 22.19 -1.58 8.07
N GLY A 468 21.28 -0.85 8.70
CA GLY A 468 20.04 -0.38 8.08
C GLY A 468 18.96 -1.45 7.93
N TRP A 469 17.77 -1.01 7.53
CA TRP A 469 16.60 -1.87 7.29
C TRP A 469 15.79 -1.40 6.09
N GLY A 470 15.69 -2.23 5.08
CA GLY A 470 15.02 -2.00 3.81
C GLY A 470 16.01 -2.02 2.63
N HIS A 471 15.54 -1.56 1.47
CA HIS A 471 16.35 -1.49 0.26
C HIS A 471 17.35 -0.32 0.25
N ARG A 472 17.23 0.63 1.15
CA ARG A 472 18.13 1.79 1.33
C ARG A 472 18.18 2.77 0.15
N ILE A 473 17.21 2.74 -0.76
CA ILE A 473 17.11 3.65 -1.91
C ILE A 473 16.09 4.75 -1.62
N GLY A 474 16.45 6.03 -1.83
CA GLY A 474 15.61 7.19 -1.56
C GLY A 474 15.56 7.56 -0.08
N MET A 475 14.38 7.89 0.47
CA MET A 475 14.24 8.47 1.81
C MET A 475 14.26 7.41 2.92
N SER A 476 15.17 7.57 3.90
CA SER A 476 15.11 6.87 5.18
C SER A 476 14.03 7.49 6.08
N GLN A 477 13.13 6.68 6.61
CA GLN A 477 12.07 7.16 7.52
C GLN A 477 12.66 7.64 8.86
N TYR A 478 13.59 6.87 9.46
CA TYR A 478 14.29 7.29 10.69
C TYR A 478 15.25 8.45 10.44
N GLY A 479 15.85 8.54 9.25
CA GLY A 479 16.67 9.68 8.88
C GLY A 479 15.83 10.94 8.71
N ALA A 480 14.68 10.86 8.03
CA ALA A 480 13.74 11.98 7.91
C ALA A 480 13.24 12.44 9.31
N LYS A 481 13.01 11.50 10.24
CA LYS A 481 12.70 11.82 11.64
C LYS A 481 13.84 12.59 12.30
N GLY A 482 15.08 12.11 12.20
CA GLY A 482 16.25 12.75 12.77
C GLY A 482 16.49 14.16 12.22
N LEU A 483 16.39 14.34 10.89
CA LEU A 483 16.50 15.65 10.25
C LEU A 483 15.41 16.62 10.74
N ALA A 484 14.16 16.16 10.85
CA ALA A 484 13.05 16.96 11.34
C ALA A 484 13.24 17.38 12.81
N GLU A 485 13.71 16.49 13.68
CA GLU A 485 14.04 16.76 15.09
C GLU A 485 15.21 17.76 15.21
N ASN A 486 16.06 17.85 14.21
CA ASN A 486 17.13 18.87 14.08
C ASN A 486 16.69 20.13 13.31
N GLY A 487 15.39 20.37 13.21
CA GLY A 487 14.82 21.64 12.71
C GLY A 487 14.65 21.74 11.20
N TRP A 488 14.91 20.67 10.44
CA TRP A 488 14.72 20.67 8.99
C TRP A 488 13.25 20.68 8.62
N LYS A 489 12.91 21.43 7.55
CA LYS A 489 11.56 21.44 6.98
C LYS A 489 11.39 20.32 5.96
N ALA A 490 10.17 19.84 5.81
CA ALA A 490 9.82 18.71 4.95
C ALA A 490 10.39 18.81 3.53
N ILE A 491 10.29 19.97 2.88
CA ILE A 491 10.84 20.20 1.54
C ILE A 491 12.36 19.99 1.50
N ASN A 492 13.08 20.46 2.51
CA ASN A 492 14.54 20.32 2.59
C ASN A 492 14.93 18.87 2.87
N ILE A 493 14.16 18.17 3.72
CA ILE A 493 14.33 16.73 3.99
C ILE A 493 14.18 15.94 2.69
N VAL A 494 13.11 16.18 1.92
CA VAL A 494 12.89 15.50 0.64
C VAL A 494 14.01 15.80 -0.36
N LYS A 495 14.42 17.06 -0.50
CA LYS A 495 15.52 17.45 -1.40
C LYS A 495 16.87 16.84 -1.01
N HIS A 496 17.08 16.54 0.27
CA HIS A 496 18.29 15.86 0.74
C HIS A 496 18.39 14.43 0.17
N TYR A 497 17.28 13.68 0.19
CA TYR A 497 17.25 12.29 -0.28
C TYR A 497 17.08 12.13 -1.80
N PHE A 498 16.55 13.16 -2.47
CA PHE A 498 16.33 13.14 -3.92
C PHE A 498 17.11 14.28 -4.55
N ALA A 499 18.37 14.02 -4.86
CA ALA A 499 19.28 15.01 -5.42
C ALA A 499 18.82 15.52 -6.80
N ASN A 500 19.15 16.76 -7.14
CA ASN A 500 18.84 17.37 -8.44
C ASN A 500 17.33 17.34 -8.78
N THR A 501 16.47 17.49 -7.77
CA THR A 501 15.01 17.50 -7.93
C THR A 501 14.40 18.81 -7.47
N GLU A 502 13.23 19.08 -7.99
CA GLU A 502 12.32 20.13 -7.55
C GLU A 502 11.21 19.49 -6.69
N VAL A 503 10.85 20.18 -5.61
CA VAL A 503 9.73 19.78 -4.73
C VAL A 503 8.71 20.90 -4.73
N SER A 504 7.63 20.72 -5.48
CA SER A 504 6.62 21.77 -5.73
C SER A 504 5.26 21.14 -6.12
N LYS A 505 4.22 21.99 -6.14
CA LYS A 505 2.89 21.61 -6.69
C LYS A 505 2.94 21.46 -8.19
#